data_2e93cfeb7727952547ea8b1a4df7cef3
#
_entry.id   2e93cfeb7727952547ea8b1a4df7cef3
#
_cell.length_a   1.000
_cell.length_b   1.000
_cell.length_c   1.000
_cell.angle_alpha   90.00
_cell.angle_beta   90.00
_cell.angle_gamma   90.00
#
_symmetry.space_group_name_H-M   'P 1'
#
loop_
_entity.id
_entity.type
_entity.pdbx_description
1 polymer ?
#
loop_
_entity_poly.entity_id
_entity_poly.type
_entity_poly.pdbx_seq_one_letter_code
_entity_poly.pdbx_strand_id
1 'polypeptide(L)'
;LNRKIKKRTEKLNSEAIYFFEVLTLSLQTGRNLNEAISVTINSVDGELSLEFKEAIRQTRFGKSLNESLNDIQKFIPSDSINNIILSLTQSNMYGSSIIDTMHSQIDYLRQRRILEVKAKISKVPIKISVISVFFFIPLILLIILGPVILGYIG
;
A
#
# COMPACT_ATOMS: atom_id res chain seq x y z
N LEU A 1 -7.66 7.79 -16.36
CA LEU A 1 -7.00 6.49 -16.38
C LEU A 1 -5.94 6.33 -15.29
N ASN A 2 -5.08 7.35 -15.12
CA ASN A 2 -4.02 7.29 -14.11
C ASN A 2 -4.55 7.22 -12.67
N ARG A 3 -5.69 7.86 -12.40
CA ARG A 3 -6.31 7.82 -11.06
C ARG A 3 -6.85 6.44 -10.69
N LYS A 4 -7.45 5.73 -11.64
CA LYS A 4 -7.98 4.38 -11.42
C LYS A 4 -6.87 3.38 -11.14
N ILE A 5 -5.78 3.46 -11.91
CA ILE A 5 -4.60 2.61 -11.73
C ILE A 5 -3.95 2.89 -10.37
N LYS A 6 -3.82 4.16 -10.01
CA LYS A 6 -3.23 4.57 -8.71
C LYS A 6 -4.06 4.07 -7.53
N LYS A 7 -5.39 4.22 -7.59
CA LYS A 7 -6.30 3.71 -6.55
C LYS A 7 -6.23 2.19 -6.41
N ARG A 8 -6.20 1.49 -7.54
CA ARG A 8 -6.07 0.03 -7.56
C ARG A 8 -4.74 -0.41 -6.95
N THR A 9 -3.66 0.28 -7.30
CA THR A 9 -2.33 0.01 -6.75
C THR A 9 -2.29 0.23 -5.23
N GLU A 10 -2.84 1.33 -4.74
CA GLU A 10 -2.92 1.63 -3.30
C GLU A 10 -3.74 0.57 -2.55
N LYS A 11 -4.87 0.15 -3.13
CA LYS A 11 -5.71 -0.90 -2.56
C LYS A 11 -4.97 -2.23 -2.49
N LEU A 12 -4.29 -2.61 -3.57
CA LEU A 12 -3.50 -3.85 -3.62
C LEU A 12 -2.34 -3.81 -2.64
N ASN A 13 -1.65 -2.67 -2.50
CA ASN A 13 -0.58 -2.52 -1.53
C ASN A 13 -1.08 -2.67 -0.08
N SER A 14 -2.29 -2.19 0.21
CA SER A 14 -2.92 -2.37 1.52
C SER A 14 -3.25 -3.84 1.79
N GLU A 15 -3.81 -4.52 0.81
CA GLU A 15 -4.10 -5.95 0.90
C GLU A 15 -2.83 -6.78 1.04
N ALA A 16 -1.76 -6.37 0.34
CA ALA A 16 -0.48 -7.07 0.32
C ALA A 16 0.17 -7.16 1.70
N ILE A 17 0.10 -6.09 2.49
CA ILE A 17 0.68 -6.09 3.84
C ILE A 17 0.10 -7.24 4.67
N TYR A 18 -1.22 -7.35 4.70
CA TYR A 18 -1.90 -8.41 5.46
C TYR A 18 -1.69 -9.78 4.82
N PHE A 19 -1.80 -9.86 3.50
CA PHE A 19 -1.60 -11.12 2.77
C PHE A 19 -0.21 -11.72 3.03
N PHE A 20 0.82 -10.92 2.88
CA PHE A 20 2.19 -11.40 3.07
C PHE A 20 2.53 -11.65 4.54
N GLU A 21 1.88 -10.97 5.48
CA GLU A 21 2.01 -11.28 6.91
C GLU A 21 1.45 -12.69 7.22
N VAL A 22 0.27 -13.01 6.72
CA VAL A 22 -0.34 -14.34 6.89
C VAL A 22 0.52 -15.40 6.20
N LEU A 23 1.02 -15.10 5.00
CA LEU A 23 1.91 -16.01 4.27
C LEU A 23 3.18 -16.29 5.06
N THR A 24 3.80 -15.26 5.63
CA THR A 24 5.02 -15.39 6.43
C THR A 24 4.76 -16.24 7.68
N LEU A 25 3.64 -16.01 8.36
CA LEU A 25 3.25 -16.82 9.53
C LEU A 25 3.07 -18.30 9.15
N SER A 26 2.47 -18.57 7.99
CA SER A 26 2.29 -19.94 7.50
C SER A 26 3.62 -20.60 7.19
N LEU A 27 4.57 -19.86 6.62
CA LEU A 27 5.94 -20.35 6.37
C LEU A 27 6.67 -20.67 7.68
N GLN A 28 6.46 -19.86 8.72
CA GLN A 28 7.07 -20.07 10.04
C GLN A 28 6.60 -21.37 10.71
N THR A 29 5.43 -21.88 10.34
CA THR A 29 4.93 -23.16 10.85
C THR A 29 5.57 -24.37 10.19
N GLY A 30 6.51 -24.17 9.25
CA GLY A 30 7.21 -25.23 8.56
C GLY A 30 6.57 -25.69 7.25
N ARG A 31 5.52 -25.03 6.79
CA ARG A 31 4.88 -25.32 5.51
C ARG A 31 5.76 -24.91 4.35
N ASN A 32 5.68 -25.63 3.23
CA ASN A 32 6.32 -25.19 2.00
C ASN A 32 5.55 -24.00 1.37
N LEU A 33 6.14 -23.36 0.36
CA LEU A 33 5.57 -22.15 -0.22
C LEU A 33 4.18 -22.40 -0.82
N ASN A 34 3.97 -23.51 -1.52
CA ASN A 34 2.68 -23.85 -2.13
C ASN A 34 1.59 -24.02 -1.06
N GLU A 35 1.88 -24.75 0.00
CA GLU A 35 0.96 -24.96 1.13
C GLU A 35 0.69 -23.65 1.86
N ALA A 36 1.72 -22.82 2.08
CA ALA A 36 1.58 -21.54 2.76
C ALA A 36 0.70 -20.60 1.96
N ILE A 37 0.87 -20.53 0.65
CA ILE A 37 0.01 -19.73 -0.23
C ILE A 37 -1.44 -20.25 -0.17
N SER A 38 -1.64 -21.56 -0.21
CA SER A 38 -2.98 -22.17 -0.14
C SER A 38 -3.71 -21.81 1.16
N VAL A 39 -3.01 -21.84 2.28
CA VAL A 39 -3.57 -21.43 3.58
C VAL A 39 -3.92 -19.94 3.56
N THR A 40 -3.05 -19.13 3.00
CA THR A 40 -3.23 -17.68 2.95
C THR A 40 -4.43 -17.28 2.10
N ILE A 41 -4.61 -17.86 0.92
CA ILE A 41 -5.77 -17.54 0.06
C ILE A 41 -7.10 -17.98 0.68
N ASN A 42 -7.10 -18.97 1.54
CA ASN A 42 -8.30 -19.39 2.26
C ASN A 42 -8.60 -18.49 3.48
N SER A 43 -7.59 -17.81 4.00
CA SER A 43 -7.72 -16.98 5.20
C SER A 43 -7.89 -15.49 4.89
N VAL A 44 -7.43 -15.01 3.73
CA VAL A 44 -7.42 -13.61 3.35
C VAL A 44 -8.29 -13.41 2.12
N ASP A 45 -9.27 -12.52 2.22
CA ASP A 45 -10.10 -12.13 1.08
C ASP A 45 -9.50 -10.90 0.40
N GLY A 46 -9.79 -10.73 -0.88
CA GLY A 46 -9.39 -9.56 -1.64
C GLY A 46 -8.92 -9.88 -3.03
N GLU A 47 -8.61 -8.85 -3.80
CA GLU A 47 -8.19 -8.96 -5.20
C GLU A 47 -6.84 -9.67 -5.32
N LEU A 48 -5.89 -9.35 -4.43
CA LEU A 48 -4.59 -10.01 -4.41
C LEU A 48 -4.71 -11.51 -4.13
N SER A 49 -5.58 -11.89 -3.19
CA SER A 49 -5.85 -13.29 -2.86
C SER A 49 -6.40 -14.04 -4.07
N LEU A 50 -7.27 -13.41 -4.86
CA LEU A 50 -7.83 -14.00 -6.08
C LEU A 50 -6.74 -14.28 -7.13
N GLU A 51 -5.76 -13.39 -7.28
CA GLU A 51 -4.64 -13.57 -8.21
C GLU A 51 -3.78 -14.77 -7.78
N PHE A 52 -3.47 -14.87 -6.49
CA PHE A 52 -2.71 -16.01 -5.97
C PHE A 52 -3.51 -17.31 -6.03
N LYS A 53 -4.82 -17.25 -5.86
CA LYS A 53 -5.70 -18.40 -6.03
C LYS A 53 -5.63 -18.95 -7.46
N GLU A 54 -5.60 -18.07 -8.45
CA GLU A 54 -5.44 -18.47 -9.85
C GLU A 54 -4.07 -19.13 -10.09
N ALA A 55 -3.02 -18.61 -9.48
CA ALA A 55 -1.68 -19.21 -9.57
C ALA A 55 -1.67 -20.63 -9.01
N ILE A 56 -2.28 -20.84 -7.85
CA ILE A 56 -2.38 -22.18 -7.24
C ILE A 56 -3.22 -23.13 -8.09
N ARG A 57 -4.31 -22.62 -8.69
CA ARG A 57 -5.13 -23.40 -9.61
C ARG A 57 -4.32 -23.91 -10.80
N GLN A 58 -3.48 -23.07 -11.38
CA GLN A 58 -2.63 -23.45 -12.50
C GLN A 58 -1.60 -24.52 -12.14
N THR A 59 -1.13 -24.53 -10.88
CA THR A 59 -0.19 -25.58 -10.45
C THR A 59 -0.85 -26.97 -10.42
N ARG A 60 -2.16 -27.03 -10.19
CA ARG A 60 -2.91 -28.31 -10.22
C ARG A 60 -3.01 -28.89 -11.64
N PHE A 61 -2.84 -28.05 -12.67
CA PHE A 61 -2.85 -28.47 -14.07
C PHE A 61 -1.44 -28.73 -14.62
N GLY A 62 -0.45 -28.84 -13.75
CA GLY A 62 0.92 -29.20 -14.14
C GLY A 62 1.88 -28.06 -14.34
N LYS A 63 1.44 -26.82 -14.20
CA LYS A 63 2.32 -25.64 -14.31
C LYS A 63 3.13 -25.50 -13.03
N SER A 64 4.41 -25.10 -13.16
CA SER A 64 5.24 -24.90 -11.97
C SER A 64 4.76 -23.67 -11.18
N LEU A 65 5.00 -23.69 -9.86
CA LEU A 65 4.63 -22.57 -9.01
C LEU A 65 5.35 -21.27 -9.43
N ASN A 66 6.64 -21.37 -9.80
CA ASN A 66 7.42 -20.23 -10.24
C ASN A 66 6.85 -19.60 -11.51
N GLU A 67 6.48 -20.42 -12.49
CA GLU A 67 5.83 -19.93 -13.72
C GLU A 67 4.48 -19.28 -13.44
N SER A 68 3.68 -19.89 -12.57
CA SER A 68 2.37 -19.37 -12.19
C SER A 68 2.49 -18.01 -11.47
N LEU A 69 3.44 -17.87 -10.57
CA LEU A 69 3.70 -16.61 -9.86
C LEU A 69 4.22 -15.53 -10.81
N ASN A 70 5.10 -15.89 -11.74
CA ASN A 70 5.57 -14.95 -12.76
C ASN A 70 4.43 -14.46 -13.65
N ASP A 71 3.49 -15.32 -13.99
CA ASP A 71 2.35 -14.94 -14.83
C ASP A 71 1.42 -13.95 -14.15
N ILE A 72 1.17 -14.10 -12.85
CA ILE A 72 0.27 -13.17 -12.14
C ILE A 72 0.87 -11.77 -11.98
N GLN A 73 2.19 -11.61 -12.06
CA GLN A 73 2.83 -10.28 -12.03
C GLN A 73 2.30 -9.37 -13.14
N LYS A 74 1.93 -9.93 -14.28
CA LYS A 74 1.39 -9.18 -15.41
C LYS A 74 0.06 -8.50 -15.10
N PHE A 75 -0.69 -9.02 -14.14
CA PHE A 75 -2.01 -8.52 -13.75
C PHE A 75 -1.99 -7.62 -12.52
N ILE A 76 -0.82 -7.47 -11.89
CA ILE A 76 -0.65 -6.68 -10.68
C ILE A 76 0.13 -5.41 -11.03
N PRO A 77 -0.48 -4.21 -10.90
CA PRO A 77 0.19 -2.96 -11.29
C PRO A 77 1.15 -2.41 -10.25
N SER A 78 1.36 -3.09 -9.14
CA SER A 78 2.24 -2.64 -8.06
C SER A 78 3.65 -3.21 -8.23
N ASP A 79 4.64 -2.34 -8.40
CA ASP A 79 6.05 -2.73 -8.45
C ASP A 79 6.53 -3.35 -7.14
N SER A 80 6.04 -2.85 -6.02
CA SER A 80 6.40 -3.37 -4.69
C SER A 80 5.95 -4.82 -4.52
N ILE A 81 4.71 -5.13 -4.91
CA ILE A 81 4.16 -6.49 -4.86
C ILE A 81 4.92 -7.40 -5.83
N ASN A 82 5.18 -6.92 -7.04
CA ASN A 82 5.91 -7.68 -8.04
C ASN A 82 7.33 -8.01 -7.59
N ASN A 83 7.99 -7.11 -6.87
CA ASN A 83 9.30 -7.36 -6.29
C ASN A 83 9.27 -8.47 -5.24
N ILE A 84 8.20 -8.51 -4.42
CA ILE A 84 8.02 -9.59 -3.44
C ILE A 84 7.80 -10.93 -4.15
N ILE A 85 6.95 -10.95 -5.16
CA ILE A 85 6.69 -12.17 -5.95
C ILE A 85 7.98 -12.64 -6.64
N LEU A 86 8.75 -11.73 -7.20
CA LEU A 86 10.03 -12.04 -7.82
C LEU A 86 11.01 -12.64 -6.82
N SER A 87 11.07 -12.11 -5.60
CA SER A 87 11.88 -12.69 -4.52
C SER A 87 11.46 -14.12 -4.19
N LEU A 88 10.16 -14.39 -4.17
CA LEU A 88 9.63 -15.74 -3.94
C LEU A 88 10.02 -16.70 -5.07
N THR A 89 10.00 -16.25 -6.33
CA THR A 89 10.31 -17.09 -7.48
C THR A 89 11.81 -17.34 -7.65
N GLN A 90 12.65 -16.38 -7.31
CA GLN A 90 14.09 -16.49 -7.44
C GLN A 90 14.75 -17.26 -6.31
N SER A 91 14.07 -17.34 -5.16
CA SER A 91 14.67 -18.00 -4.02
C SER A 91 14.38 -19.50 -4.08
N ASN A 92 15.44 -20.29 -4.25
CA ASN A 92 15.44 -21.69 -3.84
C ASN A 92 15.61 -21.80 -2.33
N MET A 93 15.31 -20.72 -1.62
CA MET A 93 15.48 -20.63 -0.18
C MET A 93 14.33 -21.29 0.54
N TYR A 94 14.66 -22.17 1.47
CA TYR A 94 13.71 -22.80 2.37
C TYR A 94 13.98 -22.31 3.79
N GLY A 95 12.92 -22.05 4.55
CA GLY A 95 13.01 -21.76 5.96
C GLY A 95 13.33 -20.30 6.28
N SER A 96 14.28 -20.06 7.17
CA SER A 96 14.54 -18.74 7.77
C SER A 96 14.92 -17.65 6.77
N SER A 97 15.60 -17.99 5.68
CA SER A 97 16.01 -17.00 4.68
C SER A 97 14.84 -16.39 3.94
N ILE A 98 13.83 -17.19 3.56
CA ILE A 98 12.60 -16.67 2.95
C ILE A 98 11.84 -15.79 3.93
N ILE A 99 11.75 -16.23 5.17
CA ILE A 99 11.03 -15.51 6.23
C ILE A 99 11.67 -14.13 6.45
N ASP A 100 12.99 -14.06 6.55
CA ASP A 100 13.73 -12.80 6.71
C ASP A 100 13.52 -11.86 5.53
N THR A 101 13.56 -12.38 4.31
CA THR A 101 13.30 -11.61 3.09
C THR A 101 11.87 -11.06 3.09
N MET A 102 10.90 -11.88 3.48
CA MET A 102 9.49 -11.47 3.56
C MET A 102 9.28 -10.37 4.59
N HIS A 103 9.89 -10.49 5.77
CA HIS A 103 9.81 -9.44 6.80
C HIS A 103 10.37 -8.12 6.29
N SER A 104 11.51 -8.13 5.62
CA SER A 104 12.10 -6.92 5.03
C SER A 104 11.18 -6.27 4.00
N GLN A 105 10.57 -7.05 3.14
CA GLN A 105 9.67 -6.55 2.09
C GLN A 105 8.37 -6.00 2.69
N ILE A 106 7.82 -6.65 3.70
CA ILE A 106 6.62 -6.17 4.40
C ILE A 106 6.91 -4.85 5.12
N ASP A 107 8.06 -4.73 5.79
CA ASP A 107 8.48 -3.49 6.44
C ASP A 107 8.61 -2.35 5.45
N TYR A 108 9.16 -2.62 4.26
CA TYR A 108 9.25 -1.63 3.19
C TYR A 108 7.86 -1.13 2.75
N LEU A 109 6.89 -2.02 2.57
CA LEU A 109 5.52 -1.67 2.22
C LEU A 109 4.86 -0.82 3.31
N ARG A 110 5.07 -1.17 4.58
CA ARG A 110 4.53 -0.43 5.72
C ARG A 110 5.11 0.98 5.79
N GLN A 111 6.43 1.12 5.65
CA GLN A 111 7.09 2.42 5.66
C GLN A 111 6.59 3.32 4.54
N ARG A 112 6.44 2.78 3.35
CA ARG A 112 5.90 3.51 2.21
C ARG A 112 4.48 4.01 2.46
N ARG A 113 3.63 3.17 3.07
CA ARG A 113 2.26 3.55 3.43
C ARG A 113 2.23 4.65 4.50
N ILE A 114 3.08 4.57 5.51
CA ILE A 114 3.20 5.58 6.57
C ILE A 114 3.61 6.93 5.96
N LEU A 115 4.58 6.94 5.03
CA LEU A 115 5.01 8.15 4.35
C LEU A 115 3.89 8.77 3.52
N GLU A 116 3.09 7.97 2.82
CA GLU A 116 1.93 8.44 2.06
C GLU A 116 0.88 9.06 2.97
N VAL A 117 0.58 8.45 4.11
CA VAL A 117 -0.36 8.97 5.10
C VAL A 117 0.16 10.26 5.72
N LYS A 118 1.44 10.33 6.09
CA LYS A 118 2.08 11.55 6.61
C LYS A 118 2.02 12.71 5.61
N ALA A 119 2.25 12.43 4.34
CA ALA A 119 2.16 13.44 3.28
C ALA A 119 0.74 14.00 3.15
N LYS A 120 -0.28 13.16 3.25
CA LYS A 120 -1.69 13.59 3.25
C LYS A 120 -2.04 14.42 4.48
N ILE A 121 -1.57 14.03 5.64
CA ILE A 121 -1.82 14.74 6.91
C ILE A 121 -1.10 16.08 6.92
N SER A 122 0.12 16.18 6.39
CA SER A 122 0.89 17.43 6.34
C SER A 122 0.25 18.48 5.44
N LYS A 123 -0.46 18.09 4.40
CA LYS A 123 -1.14 19.03 3.48
C LYS A 123 -2.36 19.71 4.11
N VAL A 124 -3.06 19.02 5.01
CA VAL A 124 -4.27 19.53 5.64
C VAL A 124 -4.00 20.75 6.55
N PRO A 125 -2.99 20.74 7.46
CA PRO A 125 -2.69 21.92 8.30
C PRO A 125 -2.29 23.15 7.48
N ILE A 126 -1.55 22.98 6.39
CA ILE A 126 -1.13 24.09 5.54
C ILE A 126 -2.35 24.74 4.87
N LYS A 127 -3.28 23.96 4.37
CA LYS A 127 -4.53 24.47 3.78
C LYS A 127 -5.36 25.26 4.79
N ILE A 128 -5.51 24.75 5.98
CA ILE A 128 -6.25 25.43 7.06
C ILE A 128 -5.57 26.73 7.44
N SER A 129 -4.24 26.77 7.54
CA SER A 129 -3.46 27.96 7.84
C SER A 129 -3.63 29.03 6.77
N VAL A 130 -3.58 28.66 5.49
CA VAL A 130 -3.76 29.59 4.37
C VAL A 130 -5.16 30.18 4.36
N ILE A 131 -6.18 29.38 4.56
CA ILE A 131 -7.59 29.82 4.64
C ILE A 131 -7.77 30.76 5.82
N SER A 132 -7.21 30.45 6.98
CA SER A 132 -7.28 31.29 8.19
C SER A 132 -6.63 32.65 7.95
N VAL A 133 -5.45 32.68 7.35
CA VAL A 133 -4.74 33.95 7.01
C VAL A 133 -5.56 34.78 6.04
N PHE A 134 -6.14 34.16 5.02
CA PHE A 134 -6.98 34.83 4.04
C PHE A 134 -8.25 35.44 4.65
N PHE A 135 -8.77 34.84 5.70
CA PHE A 135 -9.93 35.35 6.43
C PHE A 135 -9.56 36.43 7.43
N PHE A 136 -8.41 36.32 8.09
CA PHE A 136 -7.94 37.24 9.12
C PHE A 136 -7.50 38.58 8.56
N ILE A 137 -6.84 38.61 7.39
CA ILE A 137 -6.34 39.85 6.78
C ILE A 137 -7.46 40.85 6.51
N PRO A 138 -8.56 40.47 5.83
CA PRO A 138 -9.67 41.43 5.62
C PRO A 138 -10.30 41.91 6.93
N LEU A 139 -10.41 41.02 7.92
CA LEU A 139 -11.00 41.38 9.23
C LEU A 139 -10.14 42.40 9.96
N ILE A 140 -8.81 42.21 9.98
CA ILE A 140 -7.87 43.14 10.61
C ILE A 140 -7.91 44.50 9.91
N LEU A 141 -7.91 44.49 8.57
CA LEU A 141 -8.06 45.75 7.80
C LEU A 141 -9.32 46.50 8.12
N LEU A 142 -10.43 45.80 8.29
CA LEU A 142 -11.72 46.39 8.62
C LEU A 142 -11.70 47.01 10.02
N ILE A 143 -11.04 46.36 10.99
CA ILE A 143 -10.91 46.86 12.35
C ILE A 143 -10.02 48.11 12.44
N ILE A 144 -8.93 48.11 11.70
CA ILE A 144 -7.95 49.23 11.68
C ILE A 144 -8.49 50.41 10.87
N LEU A 145 -9.01 50.15 9.67
CA LEU A 145 -9.48 51.19 8.75
C LEU A 145 -10.86 51.75 9.11
N GLY A 146 -11.70 50.98 9.77
CA GLY A 146 -13.04 51.39 10.18
C GLY A 146 -13.05 52.66 11.04
N PRO A 147 -12.34 52.68 12.18
CA PRO A 147 -12.21 53.88 13.00
C PRO A 147 -11.54 55.05 12.31
N VAL A 148 -10.52 54.78 11.46
CA VAL A 148 -9.81 55.80 10.72
C VAL A 148 -10.71 56.46 9.69
N ILE A 149 -11.52 55.69 8.96
CA ILE A 149 -12.50 56.20 8.00
C ILE A 149 -13.58 57.00 8.69
N LEU A 150 -14.12 56.50 9.83
CA LEU A 150 -15.11 57.18 10.62
C LEU A 150 -14.57 58.48 11.21
N GLY A 151 -13.33 58.50 11.67
CA GLY A 151 -12.67 59.68 12.18
C GLY A 151 -12.36 60.70 11.08
N TYR A 152 -12.16 60.25 9.85
CA TYR A 152 -11.91 61.11 8.71
C TYR A 152 -13.19 61.75 8.15
N ILE A 153 -14.29 61.00 8.18
CA ILE A 153 -15.62 61.48 7.72
C ILE A 153 -16.32 62.29 8.81
N GLY A 154 -16.06 61.97 10.05
CA GLY A 154 -16.60 62.68 11.20
C GLY A 154 -15.72 63.83 11.60
#